data_de0be6cb8c8a7ec6f6badd9a32b9c655
#
_entry.id   de0be6cb8c8a7ec6f6badd9a32b9c655
#
_cell.length_a   1.000
_cell.length_b   1.000
_cell.length_c   1.000
_cell.angle_alpha   90.00
_cell.angle_beta   90.00
_cell.angle_gamma   90.00
#
_symmetry.space_group_name_H-M   'P 1'
#
loop_
_entity.id
_entity.type
_entity.pdbx_description
1 polymer ?
#
loop_
_entity_poly.entity_id
_entity_poly.type
_entity_poly.pdbx_seq_one_letter_code
_entity_poly.pdbx_strand_id
1 'polypeptide(L)'
;MTIPSDPSELQALIQLLQTQQARLQFRRFTIDDALDLGSRIVAVARERKLVVTVDIRRHGHQLFHAALPGTTPDNDSWIERKVRVVNRFNESSYLVGRRLELAGRSVDIGHGLDPLLYAAHGGSFPIIVRDVGVVGTVTVSGLPQAEDHALVVEALAVFLGIEPVG
;
A
#
# COMPACT_ATOMS: atom_id res chain seq x y z
N MET A 1 13.53 -16.78 11.22
CA MET A 1 12.54 -17.76 10.78
C MET A 1 11.17 -17.22 11.19
N THR A 2 10.42 -16.67 10.27
CA THR A 2 9.05 -16.24 10.53
C THR A 2 8.21 -17.50 10.73
N ILE A 3 7.57 -17.62 11.89
CA ILE A 3 6.59 -18.69 12.13
C ILE A 3 5.50 -18.51 11.08
N PRO A 4 5.14 -19.54 10.29
CA PRO A 4 4.02 -19.43 9.36
C PRO A 4 2.79 -19.01 10.16
N SER A 5 2.13 -17.96 9.70
CA SER A 5 0.84 -17.56 10.29
C SER A 5 -0.12 -18.73 10.19
N ASP A 6 -0.92 -18.95 11.22
CA ASP A 6 -1.96 -19.97 11.17
C ASP A 6 -2.84 -19.74 9.93
N PRO A 7 -3.10 -20.75 9.10
CA PRO A 7 -3.90 -20.58 7.88
C PRO A 7 -5.26 -19.93 8.12
N SER A 8 -5.89 -20.15 9.25
CA SER A 8 -7.19 -19.54 9.59
C SER A 8 -7.05 -18.03 9.89
N GLU A 9 -6.01 -17.63 10.60
CA GLU A 9 -5.70 -16.22 10.86
C GLU A 9 -5.33 -15.50 9.56
N LEU A 10 -4.56 -16.16 8.70
CA LEU A 10 -4.17 -15.64 7.40
C LEU A 10 -5.37 -15.44 6.47
N GLN A 11 -6.32 -16.39 6.47
CA GLN A 11 -7.58 -16.24 5.72
C GLN A 11 -8.43 -15.08 6.24
N ALA A 12 -8.54 -14.94 7.57
CA ALA A 12 -9.26 -13.82 8.18
C ALA A 12 -8.63 -12.47 7.81
N LEU A 13 -7.30 -12.39 7.83
CA LEU A 13 -6.57 -11.19 7.40
C LEU A 13 -6.83 -10.89 5.92
N ILE A 14 -6.78 -11.87 5.04
CA ILE A 14 -7.07 -11.70 3.61
C ILE A 14 -8.49 -11.14 3.41
N GLN A 15 -9.49 -11.66 4.12
CA GLN A 15 -10.86 -11.14 4.05
C GLN A 15 -10.95 -9.69 4.50
N LEU A 16 -10.25 -9.33 5.58
CA LEU A 16 -10.16 -7.93 6.04
C LEU A 16 -9.55 -7.02 4.97
N LEU A 17 -8.43 -7.43 4.38
CA LEU A 17 -7.75 -6.64 3.34
C LEU A 17 -8.62 -6.47 2.09
N GLN A 18 -9.38 -7.50 1.71
CA GLN A 18 -10.37 -7.41 0.62
C GLN A 18 -11.49 -6.43 0.94
N THR A 19 -11.99 -6.44 2.18
CA THR A 19 -13.03 -5.51 2.63
C THR A 19 -12.53 -4.07 2.64
N GLN A 20 -11.31 -3.83 3.10
CA GLN A 20 -10.68 -2.51 3.04
C GLN A 20 -10.64 -2.00 1.59
N GLN A 21 -10.17 -2.81 0.66
CA GLN A 21 -10.09 -2.43 -0.75
C GLN A 21 -11.45 -2.17 -1.38
N ALA A 22 -12.47 -2.96 -1.04
CA ALA A 22 -13.83 -2.77 -1.53
C ALA A 22 -14.49 -1.48 -1.00
N ARG A 23 -14.13 -1.04 0.20
CA ARG A 23 -14.73 0.14 0.84
C ARG A 23 -13.97 1.43 0.56
N LEU A 24 -12.65 1.39 0.44
CA LEU A 24 -11.80 2.57 0.28
C LEU A 24 -11.68 2.96 -1.20
N GLN A 25 -12.78 3.44 -1.78
CA GLN A 25 -12.88 3.85 -3.17
C GLN A 25 -13.24 5.32 -3.28
N PHE A 26 -12.61 6.00 -4.23
CA PHE A 26 -12.87 7.40 -4.56
C PHE A 26 -14.04 7.52 -5.52
N ARG A 27 -14.76 8.63 -5.45
CA ARG A 27 -15.72 9.02 -6.51
C ARG A 27 -14.99 9.63 -7.71
N ARG A 28 -13.92 10.35 -7.44
CA ARG A 28 -12.97 10.95 -8.39
C ARG A 28 -11.63 11.05 -7.71
N PHE A 29 -10.56 11.18 -8.48
CA PHE A 29 -9.23 11.41 -7.94
C PHE A 29 -8.50 12.46 -8.76
N THR A 30 -8.25 13.61 -8.15
CA THR A 30 -7.59 14.76 -8.77
C THR A 30 -6.15 14.93 -8.25
N ILE A 31 -5.39 15.83 -8.87
CA ILE A 31 -4.05 16.20 -8.37
C ILE A 31 -4.17 16.85 -6.98
N ASP A 32 -5.19 17.69 -6.77
CA ASP A 32 -5.42 18.28 -5.45
C ASP A 32 -5.73 17.23 -4.38
N ASP A 33 -6.50 16.19 -4.73
CA ASP A 33 -6.74 15.06 -3.82
C ASP A 33 -5.42 14.36 -3.42
N ALA A 34 -4.50 14.19 -4.38
CA ALA A 34 -3.19 13.61 -4.10
C ALA A 34 -2.35 14.48 -3.15
N LEU A 35 -2.35 15.79 -3.37
CA LEU A 35 -1.64 16.74 -2.50
C LEU A 35 -2.22 16.74 -1.07
N ASP A 36 -3.52 16.75 -0.94
CA ASP A 36 -4.21 16.74 0.36
C ASP A 36 -3.98 15.42 1.10
N LEU A 37 -4.15 14.29 0.42
CA LEU A 37 -3.91 12.96 1.00
C LEU A 37 -2.45 12.78 1.43
N GLY A 38 -1.51 13.13 0.57
CA GLY A 38 -0.08 13.04 0.88
C GLY A 38 0.32 13.93 2.05
N SER A 39 -0.18 15.16 2.09
CA SER A 39 0.05 16.10 3.19
C SER A 39 -0.50 15.60 4.53
N ARG A 40 -1.66 14.94 4.52
CA ARG A 40 -2.24 14.30 5.72
C ARG A 40 -1.38 13.16 6.23
N ILE A 41 -0.91 12.28 5.34
CA ILE A 41 -0.01 11.19 5.73
C ILE A 41 1.28 11.75 6.35
N VAL A 42 1.87 12.75 5.72
CA VAL A 42 3.08 13.42 6.25
C VAL A 42 2.82 14.05 7.62
N ALA A 43 1.69 14.72 7.81
CA ALA A 43 1.34 15.34 9.09
C ALA A 43 1.24 14.30 10.22
N VAL A 44 0.52 13.21 9.98
CA VAL A 44 0.38 12.10 10.94
C VAL A 44 1.73 11.45 11.23
N ALA A 45 2.52 11.19 10.19
CA ALA A 45 3.84 10.58 10.35
C ALA A 45 4.79 11.47 11.17
N ARG A 46 4.76 12.79 10.97
CA ARG A 46 5.57 13.74 11.76
C ARG A 46 5.12 13.82 13.21
N GLU A 47 3.82 13.87 13.45
CA GLU A 47 3.26 13.87 14.81
C GLU A 47 3.68 12.62 15.59
N ARG A 48 3.62 11.45 14.93
CA ARG A 48 4.01 10.16 15.50
C ARG A 48 5.52 9.87 15.43
N LYS A 49 6.31 10.78 14.86
CA LYS A 49 7.77 10.65 14.67
C LYS A 49 8.15 9.37 13.89
N LEU A 50 7.36 9.04 12.88
CA LEU A 50 7.61 7.88 12.02
C LEU A 50 8.69 8.20 10.97
N VAL A 51 9.52 7.21 10.69
CA VAL A 51 10.59 7.30 9.68
C VAL A 51 10.08 6.64 8.41
N VAL A 52 9.39 7.40 7.59
CA VAL A 52 8.74 6.90 6.37
C VAL A 52 8.95 7.81 5.17
N THR A 53 8.90 7.21 3.99
CA THR A 53 8.74 7.89 2.70
C THR A 53 7.33 7.67 2.18
N VAL A 54 6.70 8.71 1.66
CA VAL A 54 5.33 8.72 1.14
C VAL A 54 5.36 9.03 -0.35
N ASP A 55 4.58 8.30 -1.14
CA ASP A 55 4.51 8.45 -2.59
C ASP A 55 3.07 8.28 -3.07
N ILE A 56 2.61 9.15 -3.97
CA ILE A 56 1.30 9.03 -4.62
C ILE A 56 1.46 9.21 -6.11
N ARG A 57 0.93 8.28 -6.90
CA ARG A 57 0.98 8.28 -8.37
C ARG A 57 -0.39 8.07 -8.97
N ARG A 58 -0.58 8.66 -10.15
CA ARG A 58 -1.74 8.42 -11.01
C ARG A 58 -1.25 8.15 -12.43
N HIS A 59 -1.58 6.99 -12.99
CA HIS A 59 -1.12 6.56 -14.32
C HIS A 59 0.41 6.68 -14.49
N GLY A 60 1.16 6.30 -13.45
CA GLY A 60 2.62 6.38 -13.44
C GLY A 60 3.20 7.78 -13.21
N HIS A 61 2.38 8.84 -13.21
CA HIS A 61 2.81 10.20 -12.89
C HIS A 61 2.87 10.37 -11.37
N GLN A 62 4.05 10.68 -10.84
CA GLN A 62 4.25 10.97 -9.43
C GLN A 62 3.66 12.34 -9.10
N LEU A 63 2.59 12.35 -8.30
CA LEU A 63 1.88 13.56 -7.91
C LEU A 63 2.32 14.10 -6.56
N PHE A 64 2.80 13.22 -5.69
CA PHE A 64 3.28 13.56 -4.35
C PHE A 64 4.42 12.63 -3.95
N HIS A 65 5.47 13.20 -3.38
CA HIS A 65 6.56 12.46 -2.78
C HIS A 65 7.15 13.24 -1.61
N ALA A 66 7.33 12.57 -0.48
CA ALA A 66 8.01 13.16 0.68
C ALA A 66 8.81 12.09 1.42
N ALA A 67 10.11 12.32 1.55
CA ALA A 67 11.00 11.51 2.38
C ALA A 67 11.18 12.22 3.73
N LEU A 68 10.73 11.59 4.82
CA LEU A 68 10.89 12.17 6.15
C LEU A 68 12.29 11.90 6.72
N PRO A 69 12.73 12.71 7.71
CA PRO A 69 14.05 12.52 8.32
C PRO A 69 14.28 11.10 8.82
N GLY A 70 15.45 10.54 8.52
CA GLY A 70 15.82 9.17 8.87
C GLY A 70 15.62 8.15 7.75
N THR A 71 14.89 8.51 6.69
CA THR A 71 14.76 7.67 5.48
C THR A 71 16.01 7.75 4.59
N THR A 72 16.15 6.78 3.72
CA THR A 72 17.23 6.72 2.72
C THR A 72 16.64 6.42 1.34
N PRO A 73 17.43 6.52 0.25
CA PRO A 73 16.99 6.10 -1.08
C PRO A 73 16.51 4.65 -1.17
N ASP A 74 16.90 3.78 -0.22
CA ASP A 74 16.39 2.41 -0.14
C ASP A 74 14.87 2.36 0.06
N ASN A 75 14.31 3.32 0.79
CA ASN A 75 12.85 3.43 0.94
C ASN A 75 12.16 3.67 -0.41
N ASP A 76 12.76 4.46 -1.30
CA ASP A 76 12.24 4.66 -2.66
C ASP A 76 12.33 3.38 -3.49
N SER A 77 13.39 2.59 -3.34
CA SER A 77 13.50 1.27 -3.97
C SER A 77 12.37 0.34 -3.54
N TRP A 78 12.03 0.30 -2.27
CA TRP A 78 10.88 -0.44 -1.77
C TRP A 78 9.57 0.05 -2.35
N ILE A 79 9.37 1.37 -2.43
CA ILE A 79 8.19 1.98 -3.04
C ILE A 79 8.01 1.52 -4.48
N GLU A 80 9.06 1.60 -5.30
CA GLU A 80 9.03 1.16 -6.70
C GLU A 80 8.59 -0.31 -6.84
N ARG A 81 9.13 -1.17 -6.00
CA ARG A 81 8.83 -2.61 -6.02
C ARG A 81 7.41 -2.92 -5.55
N LYS A 82 6.90 -2.21 -4.53
CA LYS A 82 5.52 -2.34 -4.05
C LYS A 82 4.51 -1.79 -5.07
N VAL A 83 4.80 -0.66 -5.68
CA VAL A 83 3.97 -0.03 -6.72
C VAL A 83 3.78 -0.96 -7.91
N ARG A 84 4.84 -1.65 -8.35
CA ARG A 84 4.74 -2.63 -9.44
C ARG A 84 3.79 -3.78 -9.12
N VAL A 85 3.75 -4.24 -7.87
CA VAL A 85 2.79 -5.27 -7.44
C VAL A 85 1.35 -4.75 -7.59
N VAL A 86 1.05 -3.55 -7.09
CA VAL A 86 -0.30 -2.97 -7.19
C VAL A 86 -0.70 -2.77 -8.64
N ASN A 87 0.17 -2.21 -9.47
CA ASN A 87 -0.11 -1.98 -10.88
C ASN A 87 -0.35 -3.26 -11.69
N ARG A 88 0.27 -4.38 -11.27
CA ARG A 88 0.11 -5.67 -11.94
C ARG A 88 -1.15 -6.41 -11.52
N PHE A 89 -1.51 -6.35 -10.24
CA PHE A 89 -2.58 -7.17 -9.67
C PHE A 89 -3.86 -6.40 -9.36
N ASN A 90 -3.85 -5.08 -9.40
CA ASN A 90 -4.96 -4.21 -8.98
C ASN A 90 -5.40 -4.44 -7.52
N GLU A 91 -4.50 -4.95 -6.71
CA GLU A 91 -4.70 -5.21 -5.29
C GLU A 91 -3.57 -4.59 -4.46
N SER A 92 -3.82 -4.33 -3.17
CA SER A 92 -2.77 -3.83 -2.30
C SER A 92 -1.59 -4.82 -2.24
N SER A 93 -0.39 -4.29 -2.14
CA SER A 93 0.82 -5.12 -2.05
C SER A 93 0.80 -6.06 -0.84
N TYR A 94 0.10 -5.66 0.24
CA TYR A 94 -0.09 -6.50 1.42
C TYR A 94 -1.03 -7.68 1.12
N LEU A 95 -2.15 -7.44 0.46
CA LEU A 95 -3.10 -8.49 0.06
C LEU A 95 -2.44 -9.52 -0.85
N VAL A 96 -1.70 -9.07 -1.87
CA VAL A 96 -0.97 -9.97 -2.78
C VAL A 96 0.03 -10.84 -2.00
N GLY A 97 0.80 -10.24 -1.09
CA GLY A 97 1.75 -10.98 -0.25
C GLY A 97 1.09 -12.03 0.63
N ARG A 98 -0.04 -11.69 1.25
CA ARG A 98 -0.78 -12.65 2.10
C ARG A 98 -1.39 -13.80 1.29
N ARG A 99 -1.87 -13.52 0.07
CA ARG A 99 -2.36 -14.58 -0.84
C ARG A 99 -1.24 -15.52 -1.29
N LEU A 100 -0.07 -14.99 -1.61
CA LEU A 100 1.10 -15.81 -1.95
C LEU A 100 1.49 -16.71 -0.79
N GLU A 101 1.53 -16.16 0.44
CA GLU A 101 1.83 -16.93 1.64
C GLU A 101 0.83 -18.07 1.87
N LEU A 102 -0.47 -17.79 1.75
CA LEU A 102 -1.52 -18.81 1.89
C LEU A 102 -1.38 -19.91 0.85
N ALA A 103 -0.94 -19.59 -0.37
CA ALA A 103 -0.70 -20.54 -1.44
C ALA A 103 0.65 -21.27 -1.32
N GLY A 104 1.45 -21.00 -0.27
CA GLY A 104 2.80 -21.54 -0.12
C GLY A 104 3.77 -21.06 -1.22
N ARG A 105 3.53 -19.85 -1.76
CA ARG A 105 4.31 -19.24 -2.86
C ARG A 105 5.01 -17.98 -2.37
N SER A 106 5.97 -17.54 -3.14
CA SER A 106 6.70 -16.29 -2.91
C SER A 106 6.81 -15.48 -4.20
N VAL A 107 7.31 -14.26 -4.07
CA VAL A 107 7.74 -13.45 -5.23
C VAL A 107 9.02 -14.09 -5.76
N ASP A 108 8.93 -14.73 -6.92
CA ASP A 108 10.07 -15.37 -7.57
C ASP A 108 9.93 -15.38 -9.09
N ILE A 109 11.07 -15.59 -9.79
CA ILE A 109 11.15 -15.58 -11.25
C ILE A 109 10.33 -16.71 -11.86
N GLY A 110 10.26 -17.88 -11.22
CA GLY A 110 9.49 -19.02 -11.70
C GLY A 110 8.00 -18.73 -11.83
N HIS A 111 7.50 -17.77 -11.08
CA HIS A 111 6.12 -17.26 -11.17
C HIS A 111 6.01 -15.95 -11.97
N GLY A 112 7.04 -15.56 -12.68
CA GLY A 112 7.08 -14.32 -13.46
C GLY A 112 7.17 -13.05 -12.60
N LEU A 113 7.65 -13.16 -11.38
CA LEU A 113 7.81 -12.05 -10.43
C LEU A 113 9.29 -11.97 -10.02
N ASP A 114 10.04 -11.11 -10.69
CA ASP A 114 11.43 -10.87 -10.33
C ASP A 114 11.52 -10.16 -8.96
N PRO A 115 12.14 -10.75 -7.94
CA PRO A 115 12.29 -10.14 -6.61
C PRO A 115 13.05 -8.81 -6.61
N LEU A 116 13.84 -8.53 -7.64
CA LEU A 116 14.50 -7.23 -7.79
C LEU A 116 13.53 -6.12 -8.22
N LEU A 117 12.41 -6.49 -8.84
CA LEU A 117 11.42 -5.56 -9.38
C LEU A 117 10.11 -5.53 -8.59
N TYR A 118 9.76 -6.60 -7.91
CA TYR A 118 8.50 -6.77 -7.20
C TYR A 118 8.72 -7.05 -5.72
N ALA A 119 7.95 -6.39 -4.87
CA ALA A 119 7.88 -6.69 -3.43
C ALA A 119 6.41 -6.75 -3.00
N ALA A 120 5.93 -7.95 -2.71
CA ALA A 120 4.58 -8.19 -2.19
C ALA A 120 4.53 -8.01 -0.66
N HIS A 121 4.98 -6.85 -0.21
CA HIS A 121 5.01 -6.40 1.18
C HIS A 121 4.05 -5.23 1.37
N GLY A 122 3.43 -5.13 2.54
CA GLY A 122 2.50 -4.06 2.86
C GLY A 122 3.07 -2.66 2.67
N GLY A 123 2.23 -1.72 2.27
CA GLY A 123 2.53 -0.31 2.14
C GLY A 123 2.03 0.35 0.87
N SER A 124 1.81 -0.35 -0.22
CA SER A 124 1.20 0.22 -1.42
C SER A 124 -0.27 -0.21 -1.55
N PHE A 125 -1.13 0.77 -1.74
CA PHE A 125 -2.57 0.57 -1.85
C PHE A 125 -3.08 1.17 -3.17
N PRO A 126 -4.00 0.48 -3.89
CA PRO A 126 -4.53 1.00 -5.13
C PRO A 126 -5.46 2.19 -4.89
N ILE A 127 -5.29 3.24 -5.69
CA ILE A 127 -6.29 4.29 -5.78
C ILE A 127 -7.34 3.82 -6.77
N ILE A 128 -8.52 3.51 -6.24
CA ILE A 128 -9.64 2.97 -7.02
C ILE A 128 -10.70 4.05 -7.16
N VAL A 129 -11.08 4.37 -8.38
CA VAL A 129 -12.22 5.24 -8.67
C VAL A 129 -13.41 4.35 -9.04
N ARG A 130 -14.57 4.57 -8.40
CA ARG A 130 -15.79 3.80 -8.63
C ARG A 130 -16.15 3.79 -10.11
N ASP A 131 -16.53 2.63 -10.60
CA ASP A 131 -16.92 2.38 -11.99
C ASP A 131 -15.82 2.65 -13.04
N VAL A 132 -14.58 2.94 -12.59
CA VAL A 132 -13.41 3.16 -13.45
C VAL A 132 -12.36 2.07 -13.22
N GLY A 133 -12.01 1.81 -11.96
CA GLY A 133 -10.97 0.87 -11.58
C GLY A 133 -9.76 1.55 -10.96
N VAL A 134 -8.61 0.87 -10.98
CA VAL A 134 -7.36 1.37 -10.39
C VAL A 134 -6.75 2.41 -11.31
N VAL A 135 -6.56 3.63 -10.80
CA VAL A 135 -5.97 4.75 -11.53
C VAL A 135 -4.59 5.15 -11.01
N GLY A 136 -4.21 4.65 -9.85
CA GLY A 136 -2.95 5.03 -9.22
C GLY A 136 -2.65 4.25 -7.97
N THR A 137 -1.68 4.74 -7.22
CA THR A 137 -1.17 4.12 -5.99
C THR A 137 -0.90 5.18 -4.92
N VAL A 138 -1.14 4.83 -3.67
CA VAL A 138 -0.63 5.53 -2.50
C VAL A 138 0.25 4.56 -1.72
N THR A 139 1.48 4.97 -1.41
CA THR A 139 2.50 4.08 -0.88
C THR A 139 3.26 4.72 0.27
N VAL A 140 3.52 3.92 1.29
CA VAL A 140 4.39 4.26 2.42
C VAL A 140 5.46 3.17 2.54
N SER A 141 6.69 3.58 2.86
CA SER A 141 7.78 2.66 3.13
C SER A 141 8.64 3.16 4.29
N GLY A 142 8.91 2.30 5.26
CA GLY A 142 9.80 2.58 6.39
C GLY A 142 9.48 1.84 7.67
N LEU A 143 8.28 1.30 7.83
CA LEU A 143 7.82 0.55 9.00
C LEU A 143 7.75 -0.96 8.68
N PRO A 144 7.49 -1.83 9.66
CA PRO A 144 7.05 -3.19 9.39
C PRO A 144 5.85 -3.18 8.43
N GLN A 145 5.78 -4.16 7.54
CA GLN A 145 4.83 -4.13 6.41
C GLN A 145 3.36 -3.94 6.82
N ALA A 146 2.94 -4.53 7.92
CA ALA A 146 1.58 -4.37 8.42
C ALA A 146 1.30 -2.92 8.87
N GLU A 147 2.31 -2.25 9.41
CA GLU A 147 2.20 -0.87 9.88
C GLU A 147 2.26 0.13 8.72
N ASP A 148 3.10 -0.11 7.69
CA ASP A 148 3.10 0.67 6.45
C ASP A 148 1.70 0.62 5.81
N HIS A 149 1.11 -0.57 5.71
CA HIS A 149 -0.24 -0.77 5.19
C HIS A 149 -1.30 -0.06 6.05
N ALA A 150 -1.24 -0.23 7.36
CA ALA A 150 -2.20 0.35 8.29
C ALA A 150 -2.21 1.89 8.22
N LEU A 151 -1.04 2.52 8.11
CA LEU A 151 -0.93 3.98 7.97
C LEU A 151 -1.64 4.49 6.71
N VAL A 152 -1.48 3.79 5.59
CA VAL A 152 -2.17 4.13 4.33
C VAL A 152 -3.67 3.96 4.46
N VAL A 153 -4.13 2.84 4.99
CA VAL A 153 -5.57 2.54 5.17
C VAL A 153 -6.22 3.55 6.11
N GLU A 154 -5.58 3.88 7.22
CA GLU A 154 -6.06 4.91 8.15
C GLU A 154 -6.23 6.27 7.45
N ALA A 155 -5.21 6.70 6.71
CA ALA A 155 -5.26 7.96 5.99
C ALA A 155 -6.35 8.00 4.91
N LEU A 156 -6.52 6.92 4.17
CA LEU A 156 -7.58 6.78 3.17
C LEU A 156 -8.97 6.82 3.81
N ALA A 157 -9.18 6.11 4.92
CA ALA A 157 -10.46 6.10 5.63
C ALA A 157 -10.84 7.51 6.11
N VAL A 158 -9.90 8.24 6.72
CA VAL A 158 -10.10 9.62 7.16
C VAL A 158 -10.38 10.54 5.97
N PHE A 159 -9.59 10.44 4.91
CA PHE A 159 -9.75 11.26 3.71
C PHE A 159 -11.11 11.04 3.04
N LEU A 160 -11.57 9.80 2.96
CA LEU A 160 -12.83 9.43 2.32
C LEU A 160 -14.05 9.56 3.25
N GLY A 161 -13.86 9.85 4.55
CA GLY A 161 -14.92 9.92 5.53
C GLY A 161 -15.61 8.55 5.77
N ILE A 162 -14.82 7.48 5.73
CA ILE A 162 -15.29 6.10 5.91
C ILE A 162 -14.83 5.60 7.28
N GLU A 163 -15.71 4.92 8.01
CA GLU A 163 -15.35 4.26 9.27
C GLU A 163 -14.24 3.23 9.04
N PRO A 164 -13.20 3.19 9.89
CA PRO A 164 -12.11 2.24 9.78
C PRO A 164 -12.62 0.81 9.71
N VAL A 165 -11.99 -0.01 8.89
CA VAL A 165 -12.25 -1.44 8.77
C VAL A 165 -11.05 -2.19 9.37
N GLY A 166 -11.27 -2.77 10.55
CA GLY A 166 -10.29 -3.58 11.24
C GLY A 166 -9.61 -2.92 12.40
#